data_121ec4be657814a799a3b46079b574e6
#
_entry.id   121ec4be657814a799a3b46079b574e6
#
_cell.length_a   1.000
_cell.length_b   1.000
_cell.length_c   1.000
_cell.angle_alpha   90.00
_cell.angle_beta   90.00
_cell.angle_gamma   90.00
#
_symmetry.space_group_name_H-M   'P 1'
#
loop_
_entity.id
_entity.type
_entity.pdbx_description
1 polymer ?
#
loop_
_entity_poly.entity_id
_entity_poly.type
_entity_poly.pdbx_seq_one_letter_code
_entity_poly.pdbx_strand_id
1 'polypeptide(L)'
;MIVIISFKSAHCLYIVWKELTLKLKYRPVMKIQLFAKFILSVSLAGSPAFLHCQSNRDGSMPQYLFQDFTTSKVIMKNGQMQTPNLNYNTITERMVFIRDGNYYDIANTGMVDTVIIRDVRFIPVGEAFFEVLIRKEPSLFLQYKGSLMPAGKPAGYGGTSQLASSTYISSVNLSSGRYNLPIPADFIVEISPVYWFKVDNEMKSFVNERQFLGLFPGKEGQLKDFIKKNRIKIDRKEDVIKLVNYCNSLIN
;
A
#
# COMPACT_ATOMS: atom_id res chain seq x y z
N MET A 1 -35.64 -15.68 24.22
CA MET A 1 -36.11 -15.06 22.97
C MET A 1 -35.15 -13.91 22.66
N ILE A 2 -34.16 -14.20 21.83
CA ILE A 2 -33.04 -13.25 21.53
C ILE A 2 -33.46 -12.45 20.30
N VAL A 3 -33.66 -11.15 20.46
CA VAL A 3 -33.94 -10.22 19.36
C VAL A 3 -32.64 -9.69 18.81
N ILE A 4 -32.31 -10.08 17.60
CA ILE A 4 -31.15 -9.53 16.84
C ILE A 4 -31.60 -8.19 16.28
N ILE A 5 -31.04 -7.09 16.79
CA ILE A 5 -31.29 -5.75 16.26
C ILE A 5 -30.16 -5.45 15.23
N SER A 6 -30.58 -5.51 13.96
CA SER A 6 -29.73 -5.03 12.84
C SER A 6 -29.74 -3.51 12.82
N PHE A 7 -28.57 -2.89 13.02
CA PHE A 7 -28.40 -1.44 12.99
C PHE A 7 -28.35 -0.92 11.54
N LYS A 8 -29.41 -0.24 11.10
CA LYS A 8 -29.35 0.72 9.98
C LYS A 8 -29.11 2.12 10.56
N SER A 9 -27.88 2.60 10.43
CA SER A 9 -27.33 3.75 11.17
C SER A 9 -27.93 5.14 10.89
N ALA A 10 -28.76 5.30 9.87
CA ALA A 10 -29.33 6.61 9.51
C ALA A 10 -30.62 6.97 10.25
N HIS A 11 -31.41 5.97 10.66
CA HIS A 11 -32.71 6.21 11.32
C HIS A 11 -32.57 6.53 12.82
N CYS A 12 -31.51 6.05 13.45
CA CYS A 12 -31.29 6.26 14.89
C CYS A 12 -30.87 7.71 15.20
N LEU A 13 -30.07 8.34 14.31
CA LEU A 13 -29.69 9.75 14.45
C LEU A 13 -30.87 10.71 14.28
N TYR A 14 -31.84 10.39 13.41
CA TYR A 14 -33.02 11.22 13.20
C TYR A 14 -33.98 11.20 14.39
N ILE A 15 -34.12 10.05 15.04
CA ILE A 15 -35.03 9.91 16.21
C ILE A 15 -34.44 10.64 17.43
N VAL A 16 -33.12 10.55 17.65
CA VAL A 16 -32.43 11.26 18.73
C VAL A 16 -32.50 12.78 18.52
N TRP A 17 -32.40 13.25 17.27
CA TRP A 17 -32.51 14.68 16.94
C TRP A 17 -33.92 15.22 17.13
N LYS A 18 -34.95 14.42 16.82
CA LYS A 18 -36.35 14.80 16.99
C LYS A 18 -36.76 14.87 18.47
N GLU A 19 -36.23 13.97 19.31
CA GLU A 19 -36.47 14.00 20.77
C GLU A 19 -35.75 15.20 21.41
N LEU A 20 -34.55 15.57 20.94
CA LEU A 20 -33.79 16.70 21.45
C LEU A 20 -34.46 18.05 21.11
N THR A 21 -35.05 18.17 19.92
CA THR A 21 -35.74 19.39 19.47
C THR A 21 -37.10 19.60 20.18
N LEU A 22 -37.78 18.57 20.56
CA LEU A 22 -39.06 18.66 21.31
C LEU A 22 -38.86 19.08 22.77
N LYS A 23 -37.70 18.76 23.40
CA LYS A 23 -37.40 19.17 24.78
C LYS A 23 -36.88 20.59 24.89
N LEU A 24 -36.35 21.18 23.79
CA LEU A 24 -35.85 22.56 23.77
C LEU A 24 -36.94 23.64 23.61
N LYS A 25 -38.19 23.27 23.33
CA LYS A 25 -39.26 24.21 23.07
C LYS A 25 -39.87 24.83 24.34
N TYR A 26 -39.46 24.41 25.54
CA TYR A 26 -40.13 24.83 26.79
C TYR A 26 -39.27 25.46 27.90
N ARG A 27 -38.05 26.00 27.64
CA ARG A 27 -37.39 26.92 28.60
C ARG A 27 -36.38 27.85 27.91
N PRO A 28 -36.66 29.12 27.79
CA PRO A 28 -35.69 30.05 27.24
C PRO A 28 -34.70 30.55 28.32
N VAL A 29 -33.51 30.86 27.88
CA VAL A 29 -32.53 31.84 28.33
C VAL A 29 -31.39 31.44 29.27
N MET A 30 -31.40 30.33 30.05
CA MET A 30 -30.35 30.21 31.07
C MET A 30 -29.30 29.06 30.88
N LYS A 31 -29.21 28.44 29.74
CA LYS A 31 -28.30 27.31 29.52
C LYS A 31 -27.32 27.39 28.34
N ILE A 32 -27.29 28.51 27.64
CA ILE A 32 -26.39 28.69 26.45
C ILE A 32 -24.92 28.81 26.88
N GLN A 33 -24.60 29.34 28.05
CA GLN A 33 -23.20 29.51 28.49
C GLN A 33 -22.59 28.20 28.99
N LEU A 34 -23.37 27.22 29.47
CA LEU A 34 -22.85 25.94 29.90
C LEU A 34 -22.57 24.96 28.75
N PHE A 35 -23.33 25.10 27.65
CA PHE A 35 -23.09 24.28 26.46
C PHE A 35 -21.86 24.74 25.66
N ALA A 36 -21.58 26.04 25.62
CA ALA A 36 -20.39 26.59 24.96
C ALA A 36 -19.09 26.16 25.67
N LYS A 37 -19.10 26.00 27.01
CA LYS A 37 -17.94 25.50 27.77
C LYS A 37 -17.73 24.00 27.63
N PHE A 38 -18.79 23.21 27.37
CA PHE A 38 -18.67 21.77 27.20
C PHE A 38 -18.17 21.39 25.78
N ILE A 39 -18.53 22.16 24.76
CA ILE A 39 -18.04 21.95 23.39
C ILE A 39 -16.56 22.34 23.26
N LEU A 40 -16.11 23.35 24.04
CA LEU A 40 -14.72 23.81 23.99
C LEU A 40 -13.75 22.87 24.77
N SER A 41 -14.24 22.07 25.72
CA SER A 41 -13.42 21.12 26.48
C SER A 41 -13.23 19.76 25.82
N VAL A 42 -14.06 19.41 24.83
CA VAL A 42 -13.96 18.14 24.07
C VAL A 42 -13.01 18.25 22.88
N SER A 43 -12.71 19.49 22.42
CA SER A 43 -11.82 19.71 21.28
C SER A 43 -10.31 19.70 21.60
N LEU A 44 -9.90 19.53 22.87
CA LEU A 44 -8.49 19.50 23.26
C LEU A 44 -7.97 18.11 23.67
N ALA A 45 -8.81 17.06 23.58
CA ALA A 45 -8.42 15.70 23.95
C ALA A 45 -8.70 14.69 22.82
N GLY A 46 -8.07 14.88 21.68
CA GLY A 46 -8.29 13.93 20.60
C GLY A 46 -7.56 14.30 19.32
N SER A 47 -6.24 14.48 19.39
CA SER A 47 -5.44 14.10 18.24
C SER A 47 -5.55 12.59 18.13
N PRO A 48 -6.14 12.01 17.06
CA PRO A 48 -5.93 10.61 16.80
C PRO A 48 -4.43 10.50 16.47
N ALA A 49 -3.62 10.13 17.46
CA ALA A 49 -2.37 9.46 17.19
C ALA A 49 -2.79 8.26 16.34
N PHE A 50 -2.56 8.34 15.03
CA PHE A 50 -2.49 7.16 14.19
C PHE A 50 -1.28 6.37 14.68
N LEU A 51 -1.46 5.68 15.80
CA LEU A 51 -0.67 4.53 16.14
C LEU A 51 -0.90 3.56 14.98
N HIS A 52 0.04 3.53 14.04
CA HIS A 52 0.25 2.37 13.20
C HIS A 52 0.69 1.24 14.15
N CYS A 53 -0.26 0.76 14.94
CA CYS A 53 -0.15 -0.54 15.56
C CYS A 53 -0.31 -1.54 14.41
N GLN A 54 0.81 -1.95 13.79
CA GLN A 54 0.85 -3.18 13.03
C GLN A 54 0.67 -4.31 14.04
N SER A 55 -0.57 -4.51 14.45
CA SER A 55 -0.98 -5.71 15.13
C SER A 55 -0.74 -6.85 14.14
N ASN A 56 0.22 -7.72 14.44
CA ASN A 56 0.30 -9.05 13.84
C ASN A 56 -1.04 -9.73 14.14
N ARG A 57 -1.98 -9.61 13.21
CA ARG A 57 -3.23 -10.38 13.27
C ARG A 57 -2.83 -11.82 12.98
N ASP A 58 -3.17 -12.72 13.88
CA ASP A 58 -3.12 -14.15 13.65
C ASP A 58 -3.65 -14.46 12.24
N GLY A 59 -2.79 -15.06 11.39
CA GLY A 59 -3.10 -15.37 10.00
C GLY A 59 -2.68 -14.32 8.97
N SER A 60 -2.08 -13.18 9.35
CA SER A 60 -1.56 -12.22 8.37
C SER A 60 -0.34 -12.79 7.65
N MET A 61 -0.33 -12.72 6.34
CA MET A 61 0.80 -13.08 5.49
C MET A 61 1.49 -11.79 5.02
N PRO A 62 2.42 -11.23 5.81
CA PRO A 62 2.98 -9.89 5.58
C PRO A 62 3.79 -9.77 4.29
N GLN A 63 4.18 -10.90 3.69
CA GLN A 63 4.85 -10.95 2.40
C GLN A 63 3.95 -10.63 1.22
N TYR A 64 2.63 -10.63 1.38
CA TYR A 64 1.71 -10.35 0.29
C TYR A 64 1.28 -8.88 0.27
N LEU A 65 1.22 -8.31 -0.92
CA LEU A 65 0.85 -6.91 -1.15
C LEU A 65 -0.62 -6.61 -0.81
N PHE A 66 -1.50 -7.58 -1.10
CA PHE A 66 -2.92 -7.46 -0.78
C PHE A 66 -3.24 -8.32 0.45
N GLN A 67 -4.22 -7.88 1.24
CA GLN A 67 -4.62 -8.59 2.45
C GLN A 67 -5.11 -10.02 2.14
N ASP A 68 -5.83 -10.18 1.01
CA ASP A 68 -6.45 -11.45 0.62
C ASP A 68 -6.09 -11.83 -0.81
N PHE A 69 -6.11 -13.13 -1.09
CA PHE A 69 -6.12 -13.64 -2.45
C PHE A 69 -7.49 -13.37 -3.07
N THR A 70 -7.51 -12.70 -4.21
CA THR A 70 -8.75 -12.31 -4.87
C THR A 70 -8.79 -12.82 -6.31
N THR A 71 -10.00 -13.08 -6.80
CA THR A 71 -10.21 -13.41 -8.23
C THR A 71 -9.64 -12.29 -9.09
N SER A 72 -8.69 -12.64 -9.91
CA SER A 72 -7.84 -11.72 -10.68
C SER A 72 -7.88 -12.11 -12.16
N LYS A 73 -7.46 -11.22 -13.05
CA LYS A 73 -7.40 -11.51 -14.48
C LYS A 73 -5.95 -11.70 -14.90
N VAL A 74 -5.63 -12.84 -15.50
CA VAL A 74 -4.34 -13.10 -16.14
C VAL A 74 -4.57 -13.12 -17.64
N ILE A 75 -4.00 -12.17 -18.34
CA ILE A 75 -4.07 -12.05 -19.81
C ILE A 75 -2.76 -12.59 -20.36
N MET A 76 -2.86 -13.60 -21.20
CA MET A 76 -1.72 -14.21 -21.86
C MET A 76 -1.40 -13.47 -23.16
N LYS A 77 -0.15 -13.54 -23.62
CA LYS A 77 0.28 -12.94 -24.90
C LYS A 77 -0.47 -13.45 -26.13
N ASN A 78 -1.02 -14.66 -26.06
CA ASN A 78 -1.87 -15.23 -27.11
C ASN A 78 -3.34 -14.77 -27.05
N GLY A 79 -3.67 -13.83 -26.13
CA GLY A 79 -5.02 -13.31 -25.92
C GLY A 79 -5.91 -14.15 -25.01
N GLN A 80 -5.48 -15.34 -24.58
CA GLN A 80 -6.24 -16.12 -23.61
C GLN A 80 -6.30 -15.42 -22.27
N MET A 81 -7.43 -15.55 -21.56
CA MET A 81 -7.64 -14.99 -20.23
C MET A 81 -7.97 -16.10 -19.23
N GLN A 82 -7.36 -16.01 -18.07
CA GLN A 82 -7.62 -16.88 -16.92
C GLN A 82 -8.01 -16.03 -15.71
N THR A 83 -8.78 -16.59 -14.79
CA THR A 83 -9.31 -15.86 -13.61
C THR A 83 -8.99 -16.59 -12.31
N PRO A 84 -7.72 -16.83 -11.98
CA PRO A 84 -7.33 -17.44 -10.71
C PRO A 84 -7.47 -16.47 -9.53
N ASN A 85 -7.48 -17.01 -8.31
CA ASN A 85 -7.30 -16.23 -7.10
C ASN A 85 -5.80 -15.95 -6.91
N LEU A 86 -5.41 -14.67 -7.03
CA LEU A 86 -4.02 -14.23 -6.97
C LEU A 86 -3.74 -13.28 -5.82
N ASN A 87 -2.47 -13.25 -5.44
CA ASN A 87 -1.83 -12.19 -4.70
C ASN A 87 -0.40 -11.97 -5.21
N TYR A 88 0.20 -10.84 -4.89
CA TYR A 88 1.58 -10.51 -5.22
C TYR A 88 2.47 -10.73 -3.99
N ASN A 89 3.48 -11.60 -4.11
CA ASN A 89 4.47 -11.81 -3.06
C ASN A 89 5.62 -10.80 -3.24
N THR A 90 5.78 -9.89 -2.30
CA THR A 90 6.77 -8.81 -2.38
C THR A 90 8.22 -9.29 -2.20
N ILE A 91 8.43 -10.40 -1.49
CA ILE A 91 9.78 -10.96 -1.25
C ILE A 91 10.31 -11.65 -2.50
N THR A 92 9.45 -12.43 -3.16
CA THR A 92 9.82 -13.16 -4.39
C THR A 92 9.51 -12.36 -5.65
N GLU A 93 8.77 -11.24 -5.52
CA GLU A 93 8.32 -10.37 -6.61
C GLU A 93 7.47 -11.11 -7.66
N ARG A 94 6.81 -12.19 -7.24
CA ARG A 94 6.03 -13.09 -8.11
C ARG A 94 4.53 -13.04 -7.80
N MET A 95 3.73 -13.39 -8.80
CA MET A 95 2.30 -13.62 -8.63
C MET A 95 2.09 -15.06 -8.14
N VAL A 96 1.37 -15.18 -7.02
CA VAL A 96 1.05 -16.43 -6.35
C VAL A 96 -0.45 -16.71 -6.45
N PHE A 97 -0.83 -17.95 -6.74
CA PHE A 97 -2.21 -18.40 -6.74
C PHE A 97 -2.40 -19.59 -5.80
N ILE A 98 -3.65 -19.76 -5.35
CA ILE A 98 -4.03 -20.89 -4.50
C ILE A 98 -4.77 -21.93 -5.36
N ARG A 99 -4.32 -23.20 -5.24
CA ARG A 99 -4.98 -24.35 -5.83
C ARG A 99 -4.92 -25.52 -4.85
N ASP A 100 -6.07 -26.09 -4.54
CA ASP A 100 -6.19 -27.25 -3.63
C ASP A 100 -5.49 -27.03 -2.28
N GLY A 101 -5.63 -25.79 -1.72
CA GLY A 101 -5.02 -25.40 -0.46
C GLY A 101 -3.50 -25.17 -0.50
N ASN A 102 -2.87 -25.28 -1.68
CA ASN A 102 -1.44 -25.03 -1.87
C ASN A 102 -1.20 -23.73 -2.62
N TYR A 103 -0.04 -23.11 -2.37
CA TYR A 103 0.40 -21.87 -2.99
C TYR A 103 1.38 -22.17 -4.11
N TYR A 104 1.14 -21.58 -5.28
CA TYR A 104 1.97 -21.73 -6.47
C TYR A 104 2.22 -20.37 -7.10
N ASP A 105 3.42 -20.16 -7.63
CA ASP A 105 3.71 -18.98 -8.45
C ASP A 105 3.34 -19.23 -9.93
N ILE A 106 3.21 -18.16 -10.69
CA ILE A 106 3.08 -18.25 -12.13
C ILE A 106 4.43 -18.65 -12.70
N ALA A 107 4.56 -19.89 -13.16
CA ALA A 107 5.83 -20.47 -13.59
C ALA A 107 6.38 -19.88 -14.89
N ASN A 108 5.53 -19.54 -15.86
CA ASN A 108 5.96 -19.06 -17.17
C ASN A 108 5.55 -17.60 -17.38
N THR A 109 6.29 -16.68 -16.73
CA THR A 109 6.06 -15.23 -16.83
C THR A 109 6.19 -14.72 -18.25
N GLY A 110 7.05 -15.37 -19.07
CA GLY A 110 7.26 -14.99 -20.47
C GLY A 110 6.02 -15.11 -21.37
N MET A 111 5.04 -15.95 -20.98
CA MET A 111 3.76 -16.10 -21.70
C MET A 111 2.68 -15.12 -21.24
N VAL A 112 2.88 -14.45 -20.12
CA VAL A 112 1.93 -13.50 -19.55
C VAL A 112 2.14 -12.13 -20.22
N ASP A 113 1.04 -11.48 -20.58
CA ASP A 113 1.02 -10.08 -21.02
C ASP A 113 0.75 -9.15 -19.83
N THR A 114 -0.35 -9.41 -19.13
CA THR A 114 -0.81 -8.54 -18.03
C THR A 114 -1.52 -9.36 -16.96
N VAL A 115 -1.31 -8.98 -15.71
CA VAL A 115 -2.08 -9.42 -14.56
C VAL A 115 -2.84 -8.23 -13.97
N ILE A 116 -4.13 -8.42 -13.65
CA ILE A 116 -4.96 -7.40 -13.00
C ILE A 116 -5.51 -7.99 -11.72
N ILE A 117 -5.06 -7.45 -10.58
CA ILE A 117 -5.56 -7.78 -9.24
C ILE A 117 -6.35 -6.58 -8.74
N ARG A 118 -7.66 -6.76 -8.52
CA ARG A 118 -8.57 -5.63 -8.27
C ARG A 118 -8.45 -4.62 -9.42
N ASP A 119 -8.04 -3.38 -9.13
CA ASP A 119 -7.84 -2.32 -10.13
C ASP A 119 -6.36 -2.08 -10.47
N VAL A 120 -5.46 -2.87 -9.88
CA VAL A 120 -4.01 -2.72 -10.06
C VAL A 120 -3.54 -3.61 -11.21
N ARG A 121 -2.86 -3.01 -12.16
CA ARG A 121 -2.31 -3.68 -13.34
C ARG A 121 -0.83 -3.94 -13.15
N PHE A 122 -0.41 -5.17 -13.44
CA PHE A 122 0.98 -5.61 -13.41
C PHE A 122 1.39 -6.16 -14.76
N ILE A 123 2.66 -5.97 -15.11
CA ILE A 123 3.29 -6.60 -16.28
C ILE A 123 4.50 -7.41 -15.82
N PRO A 124 4.83 -8.52 -16.50
CA PRO A 124 6.06 -9.25 -16.22
C PRO A 124 7.27 -8.48 -16.75
N VAL A 125 8.32 -8.41 -15.91
CA VAL A 125 9.65 -7.90 -16.26
C VAL A 125 10.66 -8.94 -15.80
N GLY A 126 11.12 -9.78 -16.74
CA GLY A 126 11.84 -11.00 -16.41
C GLY A 126 10.97 -11.95 -15.59
N GLU A 127 11.47 -12.37 -14.45
CA GLU A 127 10.74 -13.24 -13.52
C GLU A 127 9.83 -12.47 -12.53
N ALA A 128 10.03 -11.16 -12.39
CA ALA A 128 9.27 -10.29 -11.49
C ALA A 128 8.05 -9.66 -12.18
N PHE A 129 7.15 -9.10 -11.36
CA PHE A 129 6.01 -8.34 -11.86
C PHE A 129 6.06 -6.90 -11.34
N PHE A 130 5.85 -5.94 -12.23
CA PHE A 130 5.85 -4.52 -11.91
C PHE A 130 4.45 -3.91 -12.10
N GLU A 131 3.99 -3.10 -11.14
CA GLU A 131 2.76 -2.32 -11.29
C GLU A 131 2.95 -1.25 -12.36
N VAL A 132 1.97 -1.10 -13.24
CA VAL A 132 1.95 -0.07 -14.29
C VAL A 132 1.29 1.18 -13.76
N LEU A 133 2.05 2.23 -13.50
CA LEU A 133 1.56 3.52 -13.02
C LEU A 133 1.20 4.47 -14.18
N ILE A 134 2.06 4.53 -15.20
CA ILE A 134 1.84 5.32 -16.43
C ILE A 134 2.15 4.42 -17.62
N ARG A 135 1.16 4.25 -18.54
CA ARG A 135 1.29 3.37 -19.71
C ARG A 135 1.87 4.06 -20.94
N LYS A 136 1.59 5.35 -21.10
CA LYS A 136 2.11 6.13 -22.24
C LYS A 136 3.56 6.47 -22.02
N GLU A 137 4.35 6.44 -23.08
CA GLU A 137 5.74 6.87 -22.99
C GLU A 137 5.83 8.38 -22.73
N PRO A 138 6.74 8.78 -21.85
CA PRO A 138 7.55 7.96 -20.93
C PRO A 138 6.70 7.16 -19.94
N SER A 139 6.94 5.85 -19.84
CA SER A 139 6.17 4.96 -18.97
C SER A 139 6.77 4.91 -17.56
N LEU A 140 5.90 4.68 -16.57
CA LEU A 140 6.32 4.55 -15.17
C LEU A 140 5.80 3.24 -14.59
N PHE A 141 6.68 2.50 -13.95
CA PHE A 141 6.37 1.25 -13.28
C PHE A 141 6.84 1.30 -11.83
N LEU A 142 6.20 0.48 -10.99
CA LEU A 142 6.55 0.32 -9.59
C LEU A 142 6.82 -1.16 -9.30
N GLN A 143 8.00 -1.44 -8.79
CA GLN A 143 8.44 -2.73 -8.27
C GLN A 143 8.36 -2.68 -6.74
N TYR A 144 7.68 -3.64 -6.15
CA TYR A 144 7.60 -3.80 -4.70
C TYR A 144 8.64 -4.81 -4.24
N LYS A 145 9.67 -4.34 -3.52
CA LYS A 145 10.71 -5.19 -2.95
C LYS A 145 10.47 -5.38 -1.46
N GLY A 146 10.11 -6.60 -1.08
CA GLY A 146 10.00 -6.98 0.32
C GLY A 146 11.33 -7.53 0.84
N SER A 147 11.73 -7.12 2.03
CA SER A 147 12.87 -7.68 2.76
C SER A 147 12.43 -8.16 4.13
N LEU A 148 13.01 -9.29 4.59
CA LEU A 148 12.81 -9.79 5.93
C LEU A 148 13.73 -9.07 6.89
N MET A 149 13.15 -8.41 7.89
CA MET A 149 13.87 -7.74 8.96
C MET A 149 13.55 -8.43 10.28
N PRO A 150 14.54 -8.66 11.18
CA PRO A 150 14.23 -9.15 12.53
C PRO A 150 13.30 -8.16 13.25
N ALA A 151 12.21 -8.67 13.83
CA ALA A 151 11.41 -7.87 14.74
C ALA A 151 12.27 -7.60 15.98
N GLY A 152 12.68 -6.35 16.19
CA GLY A 152 13.56 -5.99 17.30
C GLY A 152 13.03 -6.50 18.63
N LYS A 153 13.91 -7.03 19.49
CA LYS A 153 13.53 -7.46 20.84
C LYS A 153 13.27 -6.25 21.73
N PRO A 154 12.25 -6.28 22.61
CA PRO A 154 12.05 -5.24 23.60
C PRO A 154 13.33 -5.04 24.42
N ALA A 155 13.92 -3.86 24.37
CA ALA A 155 15.01 -3.48 25.25
C ALA A 155 14.46 -2.86 26.53
N GLY A 156 15.14 -3.07 27.66
CA GLY A 156 14.81 -2.35 28.89
C GLY A 156 14.73 -0.83 28.61
N TYR A 157 13.79 -0.13 29.23
CA TYR A 157 13.44 1.28 29.01
C TYR A 157 12.51 1.57 27.81
N GLY A 158 11.74 0.59 27.32
CA GLY A 158 10.70 0.81 26.31
C GLY A 158 11.21 1.03 24.89
N GLY A 159 12.50 0.81 24.63
CA GLY A 159 13.09 0.81 23.30
C GLY A 159 13.11 -0.59 22.68
N THR A 160 13.28 -0.69 21.35
CA THR A 160 13.59 -1.94 20.65
C THR A 160 15.07 -1.97 20.30
N SER A 161 15.77 -3.03 20.72
CA SER A 161 17.17 -3.25 20.35
C SER A 161 17.23 -4.05 19.05
N GLN A 162 17.85 -3.49 18.01
CA GLN A 162 18.13 -4.18 16.74
C GLN A 162 19.49 -4.89 16.73
N LEU A 163 20.11 -5.11 17.90
CA LEU A 163 21.36 -5.85 18.01
C LEU A 163 21.15 -7.36 17.91
N ALA A 164 20.39 -7.81 16.95
CA ALA A 164 20.36 -9.20 16.55
C ALA A 164 20.98 -9.30 15.16
N SER A 165 21.98 -10.16 15.06
CA SER A 165 22.71 -10.56 13.86
C SER A 165 21.84 -10.41 12.61
N SER A 166 22.27 -9.51 11.71
CA SER A 166 21.68 -9.35 10.39
C SER A 166 22.00 -10.59 9.52
N THR A 167 21.31 -11.67 9.80
CA THR A 167 21.24 -12.76 8.85
C THR A 167 20.25 -12.30 7.79
N TYR A 168 20.77 -11.62 6.77
CA TYR A 168 20.04 -11.34 5.54
C TYR A 168 19.68 -12.69 4.92
N ILE A 169 18.46 -13.15 5.12
CA ILE A 169 17.87 -14.18 4.31
C ILE A 169 17.44 -13.52 3.00
N SER A 170 18.44 -13.11 2.20
CA SER A 170 18.21 -12.46 0.91
C SER A 170 17.80 -13.44 -0.19
N SER A 171 17.78 -14.74 0.10
CA SER A 171 17.29 -15.74 -0.82
C SER A 171 16.87 -16.99 -0.04
N VAL A 172 15.62 -17.07 0.35
CA VAL A 172 15.02 -18.38 0.50
C VAL A 172 14.96 -18.94 -0.92
N ASN A 173 15.91 -19.80 -1.25
CA ASN A 173 15.97 -20.50 -2.53
C ASN A 173 14.76 -21.45 -2.59
N LEU A 174 13.62 -20.95 -3.03
CA LEU A 174 12.36 -21.68 -3.17
C LEU A 174 12.37 -22.44 -4.50
N SER A 175 13.32 -23.35 -4.65
CA SER A 175 13.45 -24.21 -5.83
C SER A 175 12.28 -25.16 -6.03
N SER A 176 11.28 -25.17 -5.15
CA SER A 176 10.15 -26.10 -5.19
C SER A 176 8.83 -25.54 -5.71
N GLY A 177 8.76 -24.23 -6.09
CA GLY A 177 7.51 -23.63 -6.59
C GLY A 177 6.34 -23.57 -5.58
N ARG A 178 6.56 -23.95 -4.33
CA ARG A 178 5.57 -23.91 -3.24
C ARG A 178 5.90 -22.83 -2.24
N TYR A 179 5.10 -21.77 -2.22
CA TYR A 179 5.27 -20.64 -1.29
C TYR A 179 4.40 -20.82 -0.04
N ASN A 180 4.58 -21.91 0.65
CA ASN A 180 3.83 -22.20 1.88
C ASN A 180 4.74 -22.06 3.12
N LEU A 181 5.61 -21.05 3.15
CA LEU A 181 6.43 -20.77 4.33
C LEU A 181 5.80 -19.59 5.07
N PRO A 182 5.15 -19.83 6.21
CA PRO A 182 4.82 -18.75 7.11
C PRO A 182 6.12 -18.06 7.53
N ILE A 183 6.12 -16.73 7.46
CA ILE A 183 7.25 -15.94 7.97
C ILE A 183 7.30 -16.13 9.49
N PRO A 184 8.47 -16.49 10.06
CA PRO A 184 8.61 -16.61 11.50
C PRO A 184 8.14 -15.34 12.23
N ALA A 185 7.51 -15.51 13.40
CA ALA A 185 6.90 -14.40 14.15
C ALA A 185 7.91 -13.33 14.63
N ASP A 186 9.20 -13.68 14.65
CA ASP A 186 10.32 -12.80 14.99
C ASP A 186 10.85 -11.98 13.79
N PHE A 187 10.18 -12.05 12.62
CA PHE A 187 10.49 -11.25 11.45
C PHE A 187 9.30 -10.37 11.04
N ILE A 188 9.63 -9.21 10.46
CA ILE A 188 8.72 -8.32 9.79
C ILE A 188 9.11 -8.21 8.31
N VAL A 189 8.15 -7.93 7.44
CA VAL A 189 8.42 -7.62 6.04
C VAL A 189 8.40 -6.12 5.86
N GLU A 190 9.53 -5.57 5.43
CA GLU A 190 9.62 -4.18 5.01
C GLU A 190 9.52 -4.12 3.48
N ILE A 191 8.55 -3.36 2.96
CA ILE A 191 8.33 -3.20 1.52
C ILE A 191 8.92 -1.86 1.08
N SER A 192 9.92 -1.93 0.20
CA SER A 192 10.58 -0.77 -0.39
C SER A 192 10.14 -0.59 -1.84
N PRO A 193 9.55 0.56 -2.20
CA PRO A 193 9.19 0.84 -3.58
C PRO A 193 10.43 1.17 -4.41
N VAL A 194 10.56 0.56 -5.60
CA VAL A 194 11.53 0.92 -6.62
C VAL A 194 10.79 1.34 -7.86
N TYR A 195 10.95 2.58 -8.26
CA TYR A 195 10.33 3.11 -9.48
C TYR A 195 11.22 2.87 -10.69
N TRP A 196 10.59 2.55 -11.81
CA TRP A 196 11.25 2.33 -13.10
C TRP A 196 10.65 3.27 -14.14
N PHE A 197 11.49 4.12 -14.68
CA PHE A 197 11.13 5.06 -15.73
C PHE A 197 11.62 4.51 -17.06
N LYS A 198 10.72 4.38 -18.04
CA LYS A 198 11.03 3.88 -19.37
C LYS A 198 10.85 4.96 -20.41
N VAL A 199 11.93 5.24 -21.15
CA VAL A 199 11.97 6.15 -22.31
C VAL A 199 12.83 5.49 -23.40
N ASP A 200 12.43 5.58 -24.63
CA ASP A 200 13.17 5.06 -25.80
C ASP A 200 13.67 3.62 -25.61
N ASN A 201 12.82 2.78 -25.01
CA ASN A 201 13.10 1.38 -24.70
C ASN A 201 14.17 1.15 -23.59
N GLU A 202 14.71 2.20 -23.00
CA GLU A 202 15.61 2.10 -21.83
C GLU A 202 14.80 2.20 -20.52
N MET A 203 15.10 1.30 -19.58
CA MET A 203 14.53 1.33 -18.22
C MET A 203 15.58 1.79 -17.23
N LYS A 204 15.29 2.86 -16.48
CA LYS A 204 16.14 3.40 -15.43
C LYS A 204 15.39 3.43 -14.12
N SER A 205 16.00 2.94 -13.03
CA SER A 205 15.37 2.90 -11.71
C SER A 205 15.76 4.08 -10.84
N PHE A 206 14.87 4.44 -9.91
CA PHE A 206 15.15 5.38 -8.84
C PHE A 206 14.35 5.01 -7.59
N VAL A 207 14.91 5.33 -6.41
CA VAL A 207 14.27 5.13 -5.10
C VAL A 207 14.24 6.42 -4.27
N ASN A 208 14.89 7.49 -4.76
CA ASN A 208 14.94 8.77 -4.06
C ASN A 208 15.04 9.94 -5.05
N GLU A 209 14.84 11.17 -4.53
CA GLU A 209 14.85 12.39 -5.31
C GLU A 209 16.15 12.59 -6.09
N ARG A 210 17.31 12.34 -5.45
CA ARG A 210 18.62 12.52 -6.09
C ARG A 210 18.77 11.65 -7.33
N GLN A 211 18.37 10.38 -7.25
CA GLN A 211 18.42 9.46 -8.39
C GLN A 211 17.45 9.88 -9.47
N PHE A 212 16.23 10.30 -9.09
CA PHE A 212 15.25 10.80 -10.05
C PHE A 212 15.74 12.01 -10.82
N LEU A 213 16.31 13.01 -10.14
CA LEU A 213 16.85 14.20 -10.78
C LEU A 213 17.98 13.87 -11.76
N GLY A 214 18.81 12.88 -11.44
CA GLY A 214 19.89 12.40 -12.32
C GLY A 214 19.40 11.78 -13.64
N LEU A 215 18.11 11.44 -13.76
CA LEU A 215 17.53 10.97 -15.03
C LEU A 215 17.27 12.09 -16.04
N PHE A 216 17.27 13.35 -15.59
CA PHE A 216 16.90 14.52 -16.40
C PHE A 216 17.98 15.61 -16.37
N PRO A 217 19.17 15.35 -16.98
CA PRO A 217 20.25 16.33 -16.99
C PRO A 217 19.81 17.64 -17.64
N GLY A 218 20.13 18.76 -16.99
CA GLY A 218 19.77 20.11 -17.43
C GLY A 218 18.34 20.57 -17.04
N LYS A 219 17.55 19.72 -16.39
CA LYS A 219 16.21 20.05 -15.88
C LYS A 219 16.12 20.02 -14.34
N GLU A 220 17.22 19.71 -13.65
CA GLU A 220 17.26 19.44 -12.21
C GLU A 220 16.70 20.63 -11.39
N GLY A 221 17.01 21.87 -11.80
CA GLY A 221 16.51 23.08 -11.12
C GLY A 221 14.99 23.15 -11.15
N GLN A 222 14.39 23.04 -12.33
CA GLN A 222 12.95 23.10 -12.53
C GLN A 222 12.23 21.98 -11.77
N LEU A 223 12.82 20.77 -11.77
CA LEU A 223 12.25 19.62 -11.07
C LEU A 223 12.33 19.78 -9.55
N LYS A 224 13.44 20.30 -9.01
CA LYS A 224 13.57 20.64 -7.57
C LYS A 224 12.53 21.66 -7.13
N ASP A 225 12.34 22.71 -7.93
CA ASP A 225 11.34 23.75 -7.62
C ASP A 225 9.93 23.16 -7.62
N PHE A 226 9.61 22.29 -8.58
CA PHE A 226 8.33 21.60 -8.63
C PHE A 226 8.13 20.69 -7.42
N ILE A 227 9.14 19.87 -7.05
CA ILE A 227 9.12 18.97 -5.89
C ILE A 227 8.87 19.79 -4.62
N LYS A 228 9.62 20.88 -4.40
CA LYS A 228 9.47 21.74 -3.22
C LYS A 228 8.10 22.40 -3.17
N LYS A 229 7.67 23.01 -4.28
CA LYS A 229 6.39 23.73 -4.38
C LYS A 229 5.19 22.81 -4.12
N ASN A 230 5.23 21.59 -4.62
CA ASN A 230 4.14 20.62 -4.51
C ASN A 230 4.32 19.65 -3.34
N ARG A 231 5.39 19.76 -2.54
CA ARG A 231 5.70 18.88 -1.40
C ARG A 231 5.72 17.40 -1.80
N ILE A 232 6.27 17.10 -2.98
CA ILE A 232 6.36 15.74 -3.54
C ILE A 232 7.21 14.86 -2.63
N LYS A 233 6.72 13.64 -2.38
CA LYS A 233 7.43 12.60 -1.64
C LYS A 233 7.59 11.36 -2.53
N ILE A 234 8.82 10.86 -2.65
CA ILE A 234 9.13 9.71 -3.52
C ILE A 234 8.61 8.39 -2.94
N ASP A 235 8.32 8.32 -1.65
CA ASP A 235 7.67 7.17 -1.01
C ASP A 235 6.16 7.07 -1.32
N ARG A 236 5.57 8.08 -1.95
CA ARG A 236 4.14 8.11 -2.34
C ARG A 236 3.99 7.98 -3.84
N LYS A 237 3.35 6.92 -4.29
CA LYS A 237 3.19 6.66 -5.73
C LYS A 237 2.40 7.75 -6.46
N GLU A 238 1.40 8.35 -5.82
CA GLU A 238 0.61 9.44 -6.39
C GLU A 238 1.45 10.69 -6.65
N ASP A 239 2.37 10.99 -5.73
CA ASP A 239 3.30 12.12 -5.86
C ASP A 239 4.31 11.86 -6.99
N VAL A 240 4.80 10.63 -7.12
CA VAL A 240 5.72 10.25 -8.20
C VAL A 240 5.01 10.29 -9.56
N ILE A 241 3.76 9.83 -9.65
CA ILE A 241 2.95 9.96 -10.87
C ILE A 241 2.81 11.44 -11.27
N LYS A 242 2.50 12.31 -10.30
CA LYS A 242 2.39 13.76 -10.52
C LYS A 242 3.70 14.36 -11.01
N LEU A 243 4.82 13.95 -10.41
CA LEU A 243 6.16 14.41 -10.79
C LEU A 243 6.52 13.99 -12.21
N VAL A 244 6.29 12.72 -12.57
CA VAL A 244 6.58 12.20 -13.92
C VAL A 244 5.69 12.86 -14.96
N ASN A 245 4.40 13.11 -14.68
CA ASN A 245 3.53 13.84 -15.58
C ASN A 245 4.03 15.28 -15.82
N TYR A 246 4.59 15.94 -14.80
CA TYR A 246 5.23 17.23 -14.97
C TYR A 246 6.48 17.12 -15.87
N CYS A 247 7.32 16.10 -15.67
CA CYS A 247 8.47 15.87 -16.54
C CYS A 247 8.04 15.72 -18.01
N ASN A 248 6.98 14.97 -18.28
CA ASN A 248 6.45 14.78 -19.63
C ASN A 248 6.04 16.11 -20.28
N SER A 249 5.54 17.07 -19.49
CA SER A 249 5.21 18.41 -19.99
C SER A 249 6.44 19.30 -20.27
N LEU A 250 7.64 18.93 -19.79
CA LEU A 250 8.88 19.64 -20.04
C LEU A 250 9.66 19.09 -21.25
N ILE A 251 9.31 17.86 -21.67
CA ILE A 251 10.02 17.14 -22.77
C ILE A 251 9.27 17.33 -24.09
N ASN A 252 7.95 17.48 -24.06
CA ASN A 252 7.08 17.79 -25.19
C ASN A 252 7.01 19.30 -25.43
#